data_b74159602197b0723a5e4deb4899eb52
#
_entry.id   b74159602197b0723a5e4deb4899eb52
#
_cell.length_a   1.000
_cell.length_b   1.000
_cell.length_c   1.000
_cell.angle_alpha   90.00
_cell.angle_beta   90.00
_cell.angle_gamma   90.00
#
_symmetry.space_group_name_H-M   'P 1'
#
loop_
_entity.id
_entity.type
_entity.pdbx_description
1 polymer ?
#
loop_
_entity_poly.entity_id
_entity_poly.type
_entity_poly.pdbx_seq_one_letter_code
_entity_poly.pdbx_strand_id
1 'polypeptide(L)'
;MLSKRGLKWAAVPAIASLSLLLSGCASDEFARGYLPGTPGITNHTDRIVGLWTTSWIVLWAVGIIAWGLMAWAIVVYRRRKGETGLPVQLRYNNPIETLFTVVPLILVVGFFAYTARDIQAIETPTANPDVKIQVIGKQWSWDFNYVNANVYEA
;
A
#
# COMPACT_ATOMS: atom_id res chain seq x y z
N MET A 1 -43.25 -16.31 3.84
CA MET A 1 -42.20 -17.20 3.34
C MET A 1 -41.41 -16.44 2.30
N LEU A 2 -40.20 -16.01 2.62
CA LEU A 2 -39.31 -15.35 1.66
C LEU A 2 -38.83 -16.38 0.64
N SER A 3 -39.06 -16.10 -0.64
CA SER A 3 -38.57 -16.94 -1.74
C SER A 3 -37.05 -17.12 -1.64
N LYS A 4 -36.54 -18.32 -1.87
CA LYS A 4 -35.10 -18.64 -1.89
C LYS A 4 -34.27 -17.71 -2.81
N ARG A 5 -34.91 -17.08 -3.79
CA ARG A 5 -34.32 -16.05 -4.65
C ARG A 5 -34.19 -14.70 -3.93
N GLY A 6 -35.23 -14.26 -3.19
CA GLY A 6 -35.16 -13.00 -2.43
C GLY A 6 -34.10 -13.03 -1.33
N LEU A 7 -33.90 -14.17 -0.68
CA LEU A 7 -32.88 -14.33 0.35
C LEU A 7 -31.46 -14.18 -0.20
N LYS A 8 -31.19 -14.66 -1.42
CA LYS A 8 -29.87 -14.49 -2.08
C LYS A 8 -29.56 -13.02 -2.42
N TRP A 9 -30.58 -12.27 -2.83
CA TRP A 9 -30.41 -10.85 -3.15
C TRP A 9 -30.29 -9.95 -1.91
N ALA A 10 -30.89 -10.36 -0.80
CA ALA A 10 -30.76 -9.67 0.47
C ALA A 10 -29.42 -9.96 1.17
N ALA A 11 -28.80 -11.11 0.92
CA ALA A 11 -27.53 -11.48 1.51
C ALA A 11 -26.35 -10.58 1.02
N VAL A 12 -26.38 -10.17 -0.24
CA VAL A 12 -25.31 -9.32 -0.81
C VAL A 12 -25.19 -7.95 -0.09
N PRO A 13 -26.26 -7.15 0.03
CA PRO A 13 -26.19 -5.89 0.76
C PRO A 13 -25.94 -6.09 2.26
N ALA A 14 -26.43 -7.18 2.87
CA ALA A 14 -26.16 -7.49 4.26
C ALA A 14 -24.67 -7.80 4.52
N ILE A 15 -24.03 -8.57 3.66
CA ILE A 15 -22.60 -8.85 3.74
C ILE A 15 -21.80 -7.57 3.49
N ALA A 16 -22.18 -6.76 2.50
CA ALA A 16 -21.53 -5.50 2.22
C ALA A 16 -21.63 -4.52 3.41
N SER A 17 -22.81 -4.41 4.00
CA SER A 17 -23.02 -3.57 5.20
C SER A 17 -22.24 -4.08 6.40
N LEU A 18 -22.19 -5.38 6.62
CA LEU A 18 -21.42 -5.99 7.69
C LEU A 18 -19.92 -5.77 7.49
N SER A 19 -19.43 -5.89 6.26
CA SER A 19 -18.02 -5.61 5.93
C SER A 19 -17.66 -4.15 6.19
N LEU A 20 -18.54 -3.20 5.87
CA LEU A 20 -18.36 -1.79 6.16
C LEU A 20 -18.37 -1.48 7.66
N LEU A 21 -19.19 -2.16 8.45
CA LEU A 21 -19.26 -2.00 9.91
C LEU A 21 -18.03 -2.61 10.61
N LEU A 22 -17.46 -3.67 10.06
CA LEU A 22 -16.26 -4.32 10.61
C LEU A 22 -14.96 -3.66 10.13
N SER A 23 -15.00 -2.75 9.18
CA SER A 23 -13.79 -2.16 8.60
C SER A 23 -13.03 -1.23 9.56
N GLY A 24 -13.53 -0.92 10.75
CA GLY A 24 -12.80 -0.22 11.81
C GLY A 24 -12.03 1.05 11.36
N CYS A 25 -12.41 1.63 10.23
CA CYS A 25 -11.74 2.77 9.63
C CYS A 25 -12.12 4.06 10.36
N ALA A 26 -11.40 4.38 11.43
CA ALA A 26 -11.35 5.74 11.89
C ALA A 26 -10.64 6.58 10.84
N SER A 27 -11.26 7.66 10.39
CA SER A 27 -10.74 8.54 9.33
C SER A 27 -9.32 9.03 9.63
N ASP A 28 -9.05 9.32 10.90
CA ASP A 28 -7.76 9.84 11.35
C ASP A 28 -6.65 8.79 11.33
N GLU A 29 -6.96 7.54 11.67
CA GLU A 29 -6.01 6.44 11.59
C GLU A 29 -5.69 6.06 10.14
N PHE A 30 -6.70 6.10 9.28
CA PHE A 30 -6.49 5.88 7.84
C PHE A 30 -5.61 6.96 7.22
N ALA A 31 -5.83 8.24 7.57
CA ALA A 31 -5.00 9.34 7.09
C ALA A 31 -3.53 9.22 7.55
N ARG A 32 -3.31 8.60 8.71
CA ARG A 32 -1.97 8.30 9.23
C ARG A 32 -1.40 6.97 8.75
N GLY A 33 -2.12 6.24 7.90
CA GLY A 33 -1.71 4.95 7.39
C GLY A 33 -1.55 3.87 8.47
N TYR A 34 -2.33 3.96 9.54
CA TYR A 34 -2.27 3.05 10.72
C TYR A 34 -0.90 3.01 11.42
N LEU A 35 -0.09 4.02 11.22
CA LEU A 35 1.18 4.13 11.93
C LEU A 35 0.95 4.54 13.38
N PRO A 36 1.61 3.88 14.35
CA PRO A 36 1.50 4.24 15.76
C PRO A 36 2.13 5.61 16.03
N GLY A 37 1.60 6.29 17.02
CA GLY A 37 2.15 7.55 17.50
C GLY A 37 1.31 8.79 17.16
N THR A 38 1.70 9.91 17.74
CA THR A 38 1.05 11.20 17.53
C THR A 38 1.61 11.86 16.27
N PRO A 39 0.79 12.50 15.41
CA PRO A 39 1.28 13.25 14.27
C PRO A 39 2.28 14.34 14.69
N GLY A 40 3.33 14.54 13.90
CA GLY A 40 4.28 15.62 14.11
C GLY A 40 5.22 15.48 15.30
N ILE A 41 5.39 14.27 15.89
CA ILE A 41 6.34 14.04 17.00
C ILE A 41 7.78 14.36 16.58
N THR A 42 8.14 14.07 15.32
CA THR A 42 9.45 14.36 14.77
C THR A 42 9.32 15.13 13.47
N ASN A 43 10.37 15.83 13.07
CA ASN A 43 10.45 16.53 11.80
C ASN A 43 10.35 15.61 10.56
N HIS A 44 10.48 14.30 10.72
CA HIS A 44 10.42 13.31 9.64
C HIS A 44 9.13 12.49 9.62
N THR A 45 8.33 12.53 10.69
CA THR A 45 7.11 11.72 10.83
C THR A 45 6.14 11.95 9.68
N ASP A 46 5.87 13.19 9.31
CA ASP A 46 4.92 13.54 8.24
C ASP A 46 5.39 13.02 6.88
N ARG A 47 6.69 12.99 6.64
CA ARG A 47 7.29 12.47 5.41
C ARG A 47 7.12 10.96 5.32
N ILE A 48 7.35 10.25 6.42
CA ILE A 48 7.16 8.78 6.51
C ILE A 48 5.69 8.43 6.31
N VAL A 49 4.78 9.14 6.98
CA VAL A 49 3.33 8.94 6.81
C VAL A 49 2.91 9.25 5.37
N GLY A 50 3.44 10.33 4.78
CA GLY A 50 3.18 10.69 3.39
C GLY A 50 3.62 9.61 2.40
N LEU A 51 4.82 9.06 2.56
CA LEU A 51 5.33 7.96 1.75
C LEU A 51 4.43 6.72 1.87
N TRP A 52 4.07 6.35 3.09
CA TRP A 52 3.20 5.21 3.38
C TRP A 52 1.82 5.37 2.74
N THR A 53 1.17 6.49 2.99
CA THR A 53 -0.18 6.77 2.47
C THR A 53 -0.21 6.83 0.95
N THR A 54 0.77 7.50 0.34
CA THR A 54 0.89 7.56 -1.13
C THR A 54 1.10 6.19 -1.73
N SER A 55 1.92 5.34 -1.10
CA SER A 55 2.12 3.96 -1.53
C SER A 55 0.82 3.17 -1.53
N TRP A 56 0.02 3.28 -0.48
CA TRP A 56 -1.29 2.64 -0.41
C TRP A 56 -2.26 3.13 -1.48
N ILE A 57 -2.31 4.44 -1.74
CA ILE A 57 -3.18 5.00 -2.78
C ILE A 57 -2.84 4.41 -4.15
N VAL A 58 -1.56 4.36 -4.50
CA VAL A 58 -1.12 3.80 -5.79
C VAL A 58 -1.38 2.29 -5.86
N LEU A 59 -1.11 1.54 -4.79
CA LEU A 59 -1.41 0.11 -4.72
C LEU A 59 -2.89 -0.17 -4.90
N TRP A 60 -3.75 0.62 -4.25
CA TRP A 60 -5.20 0.49 -4.41
C TRP A 60 -5.64 0.82 -5.84
N ALA A 61 -5.10 1.87 -6.46
CA ALA A 61 -5.42 2.22 -7.84
C ALA A 61 -5.07 1.08 -8.81
N VAL A 62 -3.86 0.53 -8.71
CA VAL A 62 -3.43 -0.61 -9.51
C VAL A 62 -4.27 -1.86 -9.20
N GLY A 63 -4.53 -2.13 -7.93
CA GLY A 63 -5.35 -3.24 -7.49
C GLY A 63 -6.77 -3.19 -8.06
N ILE A 64 -7.44 -2.04 -7.98
CA ILE A 64 -8.80 -1.85 -8.52
C ILE A 64 -8.82 -2.09 -10.03
N ILE A 65 -7.82 -1.58 -10.78
CA ILE A 65 -7.72 -1.82 -12.22
C ILE A 65 -7.55 -3.31 -12.49
N ALA A 66 -6.64 -3.98 -11.81
CA ALA A 66 -6.39 -5.41 -11.99
C ALA A 66 -7.62 -6.26 -11.66
N TRP A 67 -8.28 -6.00 -10.54
CA TRP A 67 -9.50 -6.70 -10.14
C TRP A 67 -10.66 -6.41 -11.08
N GLY A 68 -10.76 -5.17 -11.57
CA GLY A 68 -11.75 -4.79 -12.57
C GLY A 68 -11.56 -5.55 -13.88
N LEU A 69 -10.32 -5.68 -14.36
CA LEU A 69 -10.00 -6.45 -15.56
C LEU A 69 -10.28 -7.95 -15.37
N MET A 70 -9.96 -8.51 -14.20
CA MET A 70 -10.28 -9.90 -13.89
C MET A 70 -11.81 -10.14 -13.85
N ALA A 71 -12.54 -9.28 -13.17
CA ALA A 71 -14.01 -9.36 -13.11
C ALA A 71 -14.61 -9.22 -14.51
N TRP A 72 -14.13 -8.28 -15.31
CA TRP A 72 -14.50 -8.12 -16.71
C TRP A 72 -14.27 -9.42 -17.49
N ALA A 73 -13.08 -9.99 -17.39
CA ALA A 73 -12.74 -11.23 -18.12
C ALA A 73 -13.67 -12.39 -17.72
N ILE A 74 -13.97 -12.54 -16.44
CA ILE A 74 -14.87 -13.59 -15.94
C ILE A 74 -16.29 -13.44 -16.51
N VAL A 75 -16.77 -12.20 -16.64
CA VAL A 75 -18.14 -11.94 -17.14
C VAL A 75 -18.21 -12.06 -18.66
N VAL A 76 -17.28 -11.44 -19.37
CA VAL A 76 -17.32 -11.32 -20.84
C VAL A 76 -16.90 -12.60 -21.53
N TYR A 77 -15.82 -13.24 -21.04
CA TYR A 77 -15.26 -14.45 -21.66
C TYR A 77 -15.80 -15.75 -21.04
N ARG A 78 -16.89 -15.66 -20.29
CA ARG A 78 -17.54 -16.84 -19.72
C ARG A 78 -18.08 -17.71 -20.85
N ARG A 79 -17.68 -19.00 -20.86
CA ARG A 79 -18.20 -20.02 -21.76
C ARG A 79 -19.72 -20.17 -21.59
N ARG A 80 -20.48 -20.00 -22.67
CA ARG A 80 -21.94 -20.15 -22.67
C ARG A 80 -22.34 -21.57 -23.00
N LYS A 81 -23.56 -22.01 -22.53
CA LYS A 81 -24.12 -23.33 -22.88
C LYS A 81 -24.30 -23.39 -24.39
N GLY A 82 -23.72 -24.41 -25.03
CA GLY A 82 -23.79 -24.64 -26.47
C GLY A 82 -22.56 -24.19 -27.28
N GLU A 83 -21.61 -23.49 -26.68
CA GLU A 83 -20.35 -23.20 -27.34
C GLU A 83 -19.44 -24.45 -27.34
N THR A 84 -19.27 -25.04 -28.52
CA THR A 84 -18.37 -26.18 -28.76
C THR A 84 -17.17 -25.69 -29.55
N GLY A 85 -15.96 -25.87 -29.02
CA GLY A 85 -14.74 -25.50 -29.69
C GLY A 85 -13.74 -24.79 -28.73
N LEU A 86 -12.54 -24.62 -29.21
CA LEU A 86 -11.52 -23.85 -28.54
C LEU A 86 -11.76 -22.35 -28.78
N PRO A 87 -11.62 -21.49 -27.77
CA PRO A 87 -11.70 -20.05 -27.96
C PRO A 87 -10.59 -19.58 -28.92
N VAL A 88 -10.79 -18.44 -29.54
CA VAL A 88 -9.79 -17.82 -30.45
C VAL A 88 -8.47 -17.65 -29.71
N GLN A 89 -7.42 -18.29 -30.21
CA GLN A 89 -6.08 -18.24 -29.66
C GLN A 89 -5.28 -17.15 -30.37
N LEU A 90 -5.09 -16.01 -29.73
CA LEU A 90 -4.19 -14.96 -30.20
C LEU A 90 -2.76 -15.33 -29.78
N ARG A 91 -1.90 -15.58 -30.74
CA ARG A 91 -0.53 -16.03 -30.49
C ARG A 91 0.38 -14.91 -29.98
N TYR A 92 0.20 -13.69 -30.48
CA TYR A 92 0.96 -12.50 -30.11
C TYR A 92 0.08 -11.26 -30.18
N ASN A 93 0.28 -10.33 -29.23
CA ASN A 93 -0.31 -9.00 -29.26
C ASN A 93 0.72 -7.98 -28.75
N ASN A 94 1.59 -7.55 -29.68
CA ASN A 94 2.70 -6.65 -29.37
C ASN A 94 2.29 -5.40 -28.57
N PRO A 95 1.18 -4.68 -28.88
CA PRO A 95 0.77 -3.51 -28.09
C PRO A 95 0.49 -3.83 -26.64
N ILE A 96 -0.21 -4.94 -26.36
CA ILE A 96 -0.56 -5.35 -25.00
C ILE A 96 0.68 -5.84 -24.25
N GLU A 97 1.55 -6.60 -24.89
CA GLU A 97 2.81 -7.10 -24.31
C GLU A 97 3.74 -5.94 -23.95
N THR A 98 3.86 -4.95 -24.84
CA THR A 98 4.63 -3.72 -24.58
C THR A 98 4.03 -2.95 -23.40
N LEU A 99 2.71 -2.79 -23.34
CA LEU A 99 2.04 -2.10 -22.26
C LEU A 99 2.29 -2.78 -20.91
N PHE A 100 2.19 -4.10 -20.83
CA PHE A 100 2.45 -4.84 -19.59
C PHE A 100 3.89 -4.75 -19.11
N THR A 101 4.83 -4.51 -20.01
CA THR A 101 6.24 -4.33 -19.65
C THR A 101 6.54 -2.88 -19.26
N VAL A 102 6.11 -1.93 -20.08
CA VAL A 102 6.47 -0.52 -19.92
C VAL A 102 5.76 0.13 -18.74
N VAL A 103 4.46 -0.12 -18.56
CA VAL A 103 3.70 0.53 -17.48
C VAL A 103 4.20 0.14 -16.09
N PRO A 104 4.39 -1.15 -15.73
CA PRO A 104 4.98 -1.51 -14.45
C PRO A 104 6.39 -0.97 -14.25
N LEU A 105 7.21 -0.95 -15.31
CA LEU A 105 8.56 -0.39 -15.23
C LEU A 105 8.55 1.10 -14.87
N ILE A 106 7.69 1.90 -15.51
CA ILE A 106 7.53 3.32 -15.20
C ILE A 106 7.08 3.50 -13.76
N LEU A 107 6.12 2.69 -13.29
CA LEU A 107 5.64 2.75 -11.91
C LEU A 107 6.77 2.46 -10.91
N VAL A 108 7.56 1.41 -11.15
CA VAL A 108 8.68 1.04 -10.27
C VAL A 108 9.74 2.14 -10.24
N VAL A 109 10.14 2.67 -11.39
CA VAL A 109 11.13 3.77 -11.47
C VAL A 109 10.61 5.03 -10.77
N GLY A 110 9.34 5.39 -10.98
CA GLY A 110 8.71 6.52 -10.32
C GLY A 110 8.68 6.36 -8.80
N PHE A 111 8.30 5.19 -8.31
CA PHE A 111 8.30 4.87 -6.88
C PHE A 111 9.70 4.88 -6.29
N PHE A 112 10.66 4.32 -6.99
CA PHE A 112 12.05 4.34 -6.56
C PHE A 112 12.56 5.78 -6.40
N ALA A 113 12.33 6.64 -7.39
CA ALA A 113 12.76 8.03 -7.31
C ALA A 113 12.08 8.80 -6.16
N TYR A 114 10.79 8.54 -5.94
CA TYR A 114 10.04 9.14 -4.84
C TYR A 114 10.57 8.70 -3.47
N THR A 115 10.77 7.40 -3.29
CA THR A 115 11.30 6.82 -2.05
C THR A 115 12.73 7.26 -1.78
N ALA A 116 13.60 7.25 -2.81
CA ALA A 116 14.99 7.68 -2.68
C ALA A 116 15.11 9.14 -2.21
N ARG A 117 14.28 10.02 -2.75
CA ARG A 117 14.20 11.43 -2.31
C ARG A 117 13.83 11.54 -0.82
N ASP A 118 12.86 10.78 -0.37
CA ASP A 118 12.40 10.84 1.01
C ASP A 118 13.41 10.21 1.98
N ILE A 119 14.05 9.11 1.60
CA ILE A 119 15.15 8.52 2.37
C ILE A 119 16.31 9.52 2.50
N GLN A 120 16.74 10.12 1.40
CA GLN A 120 17.82 11.10 1.42
C GLN A 120 17.51 12.27 2.36
N ALA A 121 16.27 12.74 2.39
CA ALA A 121 15.87 13.83 3.28
C ALA A 121 15.83 13.42 4.76
N ILE A 122 15.51 12.14 5.05
CA ILE A 122 15.50 11.60 6.42
C ILE A 122 16.92 11.35 6.92
N GLU A 123 17.80 10.84 6.06
CA GLU A 123 19.18 10.49 6.40
C GLU A 123 20.12 11.69 6.42
N THR A 124 19.70 12.86 5.91
CA THR A 124 20.55 14.04 5.93
C THR A 124 20.72 14.55 7.36
N PRO A 125 21.96 14.53 7.92
CA PRO A 125 22.19 15.00 9.27
C PRO A 125 21.93 16.48 9.42
N THR A 126 21.41 16.89 10.57
CA THR A 126 21.28 18.31 10.93
C THR A 126 22.68 18.94 11.07
N ALA A 127 22.90 20.05 10.43
CA ALA A 127 24.24 20.68 10.38
C ALA A 127 24.78 21.06 11.76
N ASN A 128 23.94 21.55 12.67
CA ASN A 128 24.30 21.91 14.04
C ASN A 128 23.26 21.35 15.02
N PRO A 129 23.36 20.07 15.39
CA PRO A 129 22.44 19.48 16.35
C PRO A 129 22.75 19.94 17.78
N ASP A 130 21.71 20.30 18.52
CA ASP A 130 21.83 20.66 19.94
C ASP A 130 22.29 19.48 20.78
N VAL A 131 21.87 18.28 20.42
CA VAL A 131 22.19 17.02 21.09
C VAL A 131 22.65 15.99 20.08
N LYS A 132 23.77 15.33 20.37
CA LYS A 132 24.26 14.15 19.62
C LYS A 132 24.13 12.92 20.50
N ILE A 133 23.35 11.96 20.04
CA ILE A 133 23.17 10.70 20.72
C ILE A 133 23.77 9.61 19.85
N GLN A 134 24.76 8.90 20.39
CA GLN A 134 25.31 7.71 19.76
C GLN A 134 24.55 6.48 20.26
N VAL A 135 23.89 5.79 19.36
CA VAL A 135 23.13 4.58 19.68
C VAL A 135 23.96 3.37 19.25
N ILE A 136 24.27 2.48 20.19
CA ILE A 136 25.03 1.26 19.95
C ILE A 136 24.12 0.06 20.24
N GLY A 137 23.86 -0.73 19.21
CA GLY A 137 23.11 -1.99 19.35
C GLY A 137 24.06 -3.10 19.85
N LYS A 138 23.72 -3.69 20.97
CA LYS A 138 24.36 -4.90 21.51
C LYS A 138 23.40 -6.06 21.48
N GLN A 139 23.87 -7.28 21.55
CA GLN A 139 23.01 -8.44 21.69
C GLN A 139 22.16 -8.28 22.97
N TRP A 140 20.84 -8.12 22.79
CA TRP A 140 19.79 -7.97 23.82
C TRP A 140 19.72 -6.62 24.53
N SER A 141 20.49 -5.58 24.14
CA SER A 141 20.41 -4.24 24.73
C SER A 141 20.78 -3.13 23.73
N TRP A 142 20.46 -1.89 24.09
CA TRP A 142 20.82 -0.69 23.35
C TRP A 142 21.45 0.30 24.31
N ASP A 143 22.64 0.81 23.98
CA ASP A 143 23.28 1.88 24.75
C ASP A 143 23.02 3.22 24.07
N PHE A 144 22.68 4.22 24.86
CA PHE A 144 22.44 5.59 24.40
C PHE A 144 23.49 6.52 25.03
N ASN A 145 24.49 6.93 24.26
CA ASN A 145 25.53 7.81 24.71
C ASN A 145 25.25 9.25 24.27
N TYR A 146 25.03 10.14 25.21
CA TYR A 146 24.83 11.57 24.98
C TYR A 146 26.20 12.27 24.90
N VAL A 147 26.80 12.31 23.72
CA VAL A 147 28.20 12.72 23.49
C VAL A 147 28.46 14.14 23.98
N ASN A 148 27.53 15.07 23.76
CA ASN A 148 27.73 16.48 24.17
C ASN A 148 27.60 16.69 25.69
N ALA A 149 26.92 15.82 26.39
CA ALA A 149 26.71 15.89 27.84
C ALA A 149 27.69 15.03 28.63
N ASN A 150 28.59 14.29 27.98
CA ASN A 150 29.47 13.30 28.59
C ASN A 150 28.73 12.26 29.45
N VAL A 151 27.50 11.92 29.08
CA VAL A 151 26.69 10.89 29.73
C VAL A 151 26.79 9.62 28.88
N TYR A 152 27.30 8.58 29.45
CA TYR A 152 27.50 7.28 28.83
C TYR A 152 26.77 6.22 29.64
N GLU A 153 26.09 5.34 29.01
CA GLU A 153 25.54 4.14 29.59
C GLU A 153 26.62 3.06 29.65
N ALA A 154 26.83 2.45 30.81
CA ALA A 154 27.89 1.45 31.05
C ALA A 154 27.40 0.04 30.75
#